data_064d57dae0769ae7b9ef7f381fa1734e
#
_entry.id   064d57dae0769ae7b9ef7f381fa1734e
#
_cell.length_a   1.000
_cell.length_b   1.000
_cell.length_c   1.000
_cell.angle_alpha   90.00
_cell.angle_beta   90.00
_cell.angle_gamma   90.00
#
_symmetry.space_group_name_H-M   'P 1'
#
loop_
_entity.id
_entity.type
_entity.pdbx_description
1 polymer ?
#
loop_
_entity_poly.entity_id
_entity_poly.type
_entity_poly.pdbx_seq_one_letter_code
_entity_poly.pdbx_strand_id
1 'polypeptide(L)'
;MRQHQSHRKQLILLLPILLPVILISVVPLLRGMFLGFTDYRLGDEIHFNGFDNYVQLFQDSFFWQSFRVGIVWTVVVTAGQILLGLGLALLLNTRIRFGSIYAILMLVPWAMPPIIRGIVWRQLFDLDTGAVNILFLSLGVLDKPINWLSSFEYAIPAVIIAGIWGEVPKAAVFLLAGLQAIPNSLYEAARIDGASAFKELIHITLPSLKSILAAIVSLSFMWNFNTFGIVWVLTQGGPGGLTRLPMLAAYEEAFRYGYVGYAAAIGNVMVVIISLLLFTYLRIELKERLAPAAQ
;
A
#
# COMPACT_ATOMS: atom_id res chain seq x y z
N MET A 1 24.92 41.17 -0.13
CA MET A 1 25.00 40.77 1.29
C MET A 1 23.65 40.55 1.99
N ARG A 2 22.58 41.30 1.70
CA ARG A 2 21.25 41.12 2.36
C ARG A 2 20.51 39.80 2.05
N GLN A 3 20.66 39.20 0.88
CA GLN A 3 20.01 37.95 0.52
C GLN A 3 20.57 36.73 1.29
N HIS A 4 21.86 36.66 1.55
CA HIS A 4 22.47 35.56 2.31
C HIS A 4 22.08 35.57 3.80
N GLN A 5 21.81 36.75 4.39
CA GLN A 5 21.31 36.84 5.77
C GLN A 5 19.86 36.39 5.91
N SER A 6 19.04 36.54 4.84
CA SER A 6 17.65 36.06 4.83
C SER A 6 17.59 34.52 4.88
N HIS A 7 18.40 33.81 4.08
CA HIS A 7 18.43 32.34 4.07
C HIS A 7 18.90 31.70 5.39
N ARG A 8 19.88 32.30 6.07
CA ARG A 8 20.31 31.84 7.40
C ARG A 8 19.20 31.94 8.45
N LYS A 9 18.47 33.07 8.48
CA LYS A 9 17.34 33.25 9.41
C LYS A 9 16.21 32.29 9.11
N GLN A 10 15.92 32.03 7.83
CA GLN A 10 14.90 31.03 7.41
C GLN A 10 15.30 29.61 7.83
N LEU A 11 16.57 29.23 7.66
CA LEU A 11 17.08 27.92 8.10
C LEU A 11 16.98 27.74 9.63
N ILE A 12 17.28 28.77 10.41
CA ILE A 12 17.17 28.73 11.88
C ILE A 12 15.70 28.55 12.30
N LEU A 13 14.76 29.21 11.62
CA LEU A 13 13.33 29.06 11.89
C LEU A 13 12.78 27.65 11.53
N LEU A 14 13.40 26.95 10.58
CA LEU A 14 13.06 25.57 10.23
C LEU A 14 13.66 24.54 11.20
N LEU A 15 14.70 24.88 11.95
CA LEU A 15 15.41 23.98 12.85
C LEU A 15 14.51 23.30 13.89
N PRO A 16 13.58 24.00 14.58
CA PRO A 16 12.67 23.37 15.55
C PRO A 16 11.74 22.32 14.91
N ILE A 17 11.42 22.48 13.62
CA ILE A 17 10.57 21.54 12.87
C ILE A 17 11.38 20.35 12.34
N LEU A 18 12.61 20.64 11.83
CA LEU A 18 13.48 19.62 11.25
C LEU A 18 14.15 18.73 12.29
N LEU A 19 14.47 19.28 13.48
CA LEU A 19 15.19 18.54 14.51
C LEU A 19 14.45 17.26 14.98
N PRO A 20 13.15 17.28 15.30
CA PRO A 20 12.40 16.06 15.62
C PRO A 20 12.39 15.07 14.45
N VAL A 21 12.22 15.53 13.20
CA VAL A 21 12.23 14.67 12.02
C VAL A 21 13.59 13.99 11.85
N ILE A 22 14.69 14.74 12.01
CA ILE A 22 16.03 14.16 11.92
C ILE A 22 16.26 13.13 13.04
N LEU A 23 15.97 13.49 14.28
CA LEU A 23 16.25 12.63 15.43
C LEU A 23 15.38 11.38 15.47
N ILE A 24 14.09 11.50 15.12
CA ILE A 24 13.11 10.42 15.27
C ILE A 24 13.02 9.55 14.01
N SER A 25 13.26 10.13 12.81
CA SER A 25 13.11 9.40 11.56
C SER A 25 14.44 9.11 10.87
N VAL A 26 15.30 10.12 10.70
CA VAL A 26 16.54 9.96 9.92
C VAL A 26 17.59 9.16 10.69
N VAL A 27 17.82 9.45 11.98
CA VAL A 27 18.82 8.74 12.79
C VAL A 27 18.49 7.26 12.93
N PRO A 28 17.27 6.83 13.30
CA PRO A 28 16.90 5.40 13.33
C PRO A 28 17.00 4.73 11.97
N LEU A 29 16.62 5.42 10.87
CA LEU A 29 16.76 4.92 9.52
C LEU A 29 18.21 4.61 9.18
N LEU A 30 19.13 5.58 9.39
CA LEU A 30 20.56 5.39 9.13
C LEU A 30 21.15 4.28 9.99
N ARG A 31 20.74 4.20 11.26
CA ARG A 31 21.14 3.11 12.15
C ARG A 31 20.63 1.77 11.63
N GLY A 32 19.37 1.68 11.23
CA GLY A 32 18.80 0.47 10.61
C GLY A 32 19.56 0.08 9.34
N MET A 33 19.88 1.05 8.48
CA MET A 33 20.69 0.79 7.29
C MET A 33 22.07 0.24 7.65
N PHE A 34 22.74 0.83 8.63
CA PHE A 34 24.05 0.35 9.11
C PHE A 34 23.98 -1.08 9.68
N LEU A 35 22.95 -1.40 10.46
CA LEU A 35 22.78 -2.74 11.04
C LEU A 35 22.70 -3.84 9.98
N GLY A 36 22.22 -3.56 8.78
CA GLY A 36 22.22 -4.51 7.66
C GLY A 36 23.61 -4.98 7.22
N PHE A 37 24.69 -4.27 7.61
CA PHE A 37 26.08 -4.61 7.35
C PHE A 37 26.77 -5.19 8.58
N THR A 38 26.02 -5.67 9.57
CA THR A 38 26.54 -6.23 10.82
C THR A 38 25.96 -7.62 11.09
N ASP A 39 26.67 -8.41 11.88
CA ASP A 39 26.20 -9.71 12.36
C ASP A 39 25.29 -9.62 13.59
N TYR A 40 24.77 -8.42 13.90
CA TYR A 40 24.05 -8.14 15.12
C TYR A 40 22.89 -9.09 15.36
N ARG A 41 22.96 -9.77 16.51
CA ARG A 41 21.87 -10.56 17.10
C ARG A 41 21.39 -9.90 18.39
N LEU A 42 20.14 -10.14 18.72
CA LEU A 42 19.54 -9.56 19.91
C LEU A 42 20.24 -10.05 21.19
N GLY A 43 20.91 -9.13 21.89
CA GLY A 43 21.68 -9.43 23.11
C GLY A 43 23.19 -9.58 22.91
N ASP A 44 23.68 -9.61 21.67
CA ASP A 44 25.10 -9.75 21.36
C ASP A 44 25.75 -8.38 21.06
N GLU A 45 27.08 -8.37 20.97
CA GLU A 45 27.84 -7.22 20.48
C GLU A 45 27.67 -7.06 18.97
N ILE A 46 27.84 -5.83 18.50
CA ILE A 46 27.68 -5.50 17.06
C ILE A 46 29.06 -5.56 16.41
N HIS A 47 29.25 -6.50 15.46
CA HIS A 47 30.45 -6.54 14.64
C HIS A 47 30.09 -6.26 13.18
N PHE A 48 30.96 -5.54 12.50
CA PHE A 48 30.79 -5.26 11.07
C PHE A 48 31.15 -6.50 10.26
N ASN A 49 30.20 -7.02 9.46
CA ASN A 49 30.39 -8.20 8.59
C ASN A 49 30.29 -7.88 7.08
N GLY A 50 30.24 -6.59 6.74
CA GLY A 50 30.18 -6.17 5.34
C GLY A 50 28.88 -6.57 4.64
N PHE A 51 29.00 -7.34 3.56
CA PHE A 51 27.85 -7.74 2.72
C PHE A 51 27.34 -9.16 3.00
N ASP A 52 27.80 -9.83 4.03
CA ASP A 52 27.47 -11.24 4.30
C ASP A 52 25.96 -11.47 4.43
N ASN A 53 25.24 -10.60 5.12
CA ASN A 53 23.78 -10.67 5.21
C ASN A 53 23.10 -10.58 3.83
N TYR A 54 23.63 -9.77 2.94
CA TYR A 54 23.07 -9.63 1.58
C TYR A 54 23.37 -10.86 0.73
N VAL A 55 24.57 -11.43 0.84
CA VAL A 55 24.92 -12.68 0.15
C VAL A 55 24.00 -13.80 0.64
N GLN A 56 23.82 -13.94 1.95
CA GLN A 56 22.88 -14.89 2.54
C GLN A 56 21.44 -14.65 2.04
N LEU A 57 20.97 -13.40 2.06
CA LEU A 57 19.63 -13.01 1.64
C LEU A 57 19.34 -13.40 0.18
N PHE A 58 20.28 -13.17 -0.74
CA PHE A 58 20.10 -13.53 -2.15
C PHE A 58 20.08 -15.05 -2.38
N GLN A 59 20.65 -15.85 -1.47
CA GLN A 59 20.63 -17.31 -1.50
C GLN A 59 19.45 -17.91 -0.73
N ASP A 60 18.74 -17.10 0.08
CA ASP A 60 17.64 -17.56 0.92
C ASP A 60 16.33 -17.73 0.14
N SER A 61 15.91 -18.97 0.00
CA SER A 61 14.64 -19.31 -0.66
C SER A 61 13.40 -18.75 0.08
N PHE A 62 13.45 -18.62 1.40
CA PHE A 62 12.37 -18.04 2.20
C PHE A 62 12.22 -16.54 1.98
N PHE A 63 13.34 -15.82 1.80
CA PHE A 63 13.32 -14.43 1.40
C PHE A 63 12.63 -14.28 0.05
N TRP A 64 13.03 -15.05 -0.96
CA TRP A 64 12.45 -14.95 -2.30
C TRP A 64 10.97 -15.36 -2.34
N GLN A 65 10.57 -16.33 -1.51
CA GLN A 65 9.16 -16.67 -1.34
C GLN A 65 8.38 -15.47 -0.77
N SER A 66 8.83 -14.87 0.33
CA SER A 66 8.17 -13.71 0.94
C SER A 66 8.13 -12.51 0.00
N PHE A 67 9.21 -12.29 -0.75
CA PHE A 67 9.28 -11.23 -1.75
C PHE A 67 8.26 -11.42 -2.87
N ARG A 68 8.15 -12.64 -3.41
CA ARG A 68 7.16 -12.99 -4.44
C ARG A 68 5.73 -12.78 -3.93
N VAL A 69 5.44 -13.26 -2.72
CA VAL A 69 4.15 -13.03 -2.06
C VAL A 69 3.87 -11.54 -1.87
N GLY A 70 4.88 -10.77 -1.47
CA GLY A 70 4.80 -9.31 -1.34
C GLY A 70 4.47 -8.60 -2.65
N ILE A 71 5.07 -9.01 -3.75
CA ILE A 71 4.76 -8.46 -5.09
C ILE A 71 3.32 -8.81 -5.50
N VAL A 72 2.91 -10.08 -5.37
CA VAL A 72 1.52 -10.51 -5.68
C VAL A 72 0.51 -9.72 -4.85
N TRP A 73 0.73 -9.67 -3.53
CA TRP A 73 -0.09 -8.87 -2.61
C TRP A 73 -0.19 -7.42 -3.08
N THR A 74 0.95 -6.76 -3.28
CA THR A 74 1.01 -5.34 -3.61
C THR A 74 0.31 -5.04 -4.93
N VAL A 75 0.57 -5.82 -5.97
CA VAL A 75 -0.04 -5.63 -7.29
C VAL A 75 -1.54 -5.85 -7.24
N VAL A 76 -1.99 -6.97 -6.65
CA VAL A 76 -3.42 -7.33 -6.65
C VAL A 76 -4.22 -6.39 -5.74
N VAL A 77 -3.72 -6.06 -4.55
CA VAL A 77 -4.41 -5.10 -3.66
C VAL A 77 -4.44 -3.71 -4.27
N THR A 78 -3.33 -3.25 -4.89
CA THR A 78 -3.30 -1.94 -5.56
C THR A 78 -4.27 -1.91 -6.75
N ALA A 79 -4.28 -2.93 -7.59
CA ALA A 79 -5.22 -3.00 -8.71
C ALA A 79 -6.67 -3.03 -8.22
N GLY A 80 -6.99 -3.90 -7.26
CA GLY A 80 -8.33 -4.03 -6.69
C GLY A 80 -8.84 -2.75 -6.05
N GLN A 81 -8.02 -2.09 -5.22
CA GLN A 81 -8.41 -0.83 -4.59
C GLN A 81 -8.61 0.32 -5.60
N ILE A 82 -7.80 0.38 -6.67
CA ILE A 82 -7.96 1.42 -7.71
C ILE A 82 -9.23 1.17 -8.53
N LEU A 83 -9.47 -0.07 -8.96
CA LEU A 83 -10.64 -0.42 -9.76
C LEU A 83 -11.94 -0.20 -8.97
N LEU A 84 -12.03 -0.73 -7.75
CA LEU A 84 -13.21 -0.55 -6.91
C LEU A 84 -13.34 0.89 -6.42
N GLY A 85 -12.21 1.54 -6.10
CA GLY A 85 -12.16 2.96 -5.73
C GLY A 85 -12.65 3.87 -6.84
N LEU A 86 -12.28 3.61 -8.09
CA LEU A 86 -12.79 4.34 -9.25
C LEU A 86 -14.30 4.14 -9.41
N GLY A 87 -14.78 2.91 -9.29
CA GLY A 87 -16.22 2.62 -9.34
C GLY A 87 -17.00 3.39 -8.27
N LEU A 88 -16.51 3.40 -7.02
CA LEU A 88 -17.11 4.16 -5.93
C LEU A 88 -17.01 5.68 -6.15
N ALA A 89 -15.89 6.18 -6.65
CA ALA A 89 -15.71 7.60 -6.95
C ALA A 89 -16.68 8.06 -8.04
N LEU A 90 -16.83 7.29 -9.12
CA LEU A 90 -17.80 7.57 -10.18
C LEU A 90 -19.23 7.57 -9.62
N LEU A 91 -19.58 6.60 -8.78
CA LEU A 91 -20.90 6.53 -8.14
C LEU A 91 -21.16 7.76 -7.27
N LEU A 92 -20.21 8.13 -6.40
CA LEU A 92 -20.35 9.28 -5.49
C LEU A 92 -20.29 10.63 -6.22
N ASN A 93 -19.69 10.69 -7.40
CA ASN A 93 -19.67 11.89 -8.24
C ASN A 93 -21.04 12.17 -8.88
N THR A 94 -21.95 11.21 -8.90
CA THR A 94 -23.34 11.45 -9.30
C THR A 94 -24.12 12.10 -8.14
N ARG A 95 -25.22 12.81 -8.47
CA ARG A 95 -26.09 13.42 -7.45
C ARG A 95 -26.98 12.39 -6.80
N ILE A 96 -26.40 11.54 -5.92
CA ILE A 96 -27.13 10.52 -5.17
C ILE A 96 -27.80 11.17 -3.93
N ARG A 97 -29.05 10.80 -3.69
CA ARG A 97 -29.72 11.17 -2.43
C ARG A 97 -28.92 10.60 -1.24
N PHE A 98 -28.61 11.44 -0.25
CA PHE A 98 -27.76 11.07 0.91
C PHE A 98 -26.29 10.74 0.57
N GLY A 99 -25.74 11.23 -0.55
CA GLY A 99 -24.36 10.97 -0.97
C GLY A 99 -23.30 11.24 0.11
N SER A 100 -23.49 12.28 0.94
CA SER A 100 -22.60 12.59 2.06
C SER A 100 -22.58 11.49 3.13
N ILE A 101 -23.70 10.83 3.39
CA ILE A 101 -23.78 9.72 4.36
C ILE A 101 -23.01 8.52 3.81
N TYR A 102 -23.23 8.19 2.55
CA TYR A 102 -22.49 7.09 1.88
C TYR A 102 -20.99 7.37 1.84
N ALA A 103 -20.57 8.61 1.58
CA ALA A 103 -19.17 9.00 1.61
C ALA A 103 -18.54 8.80 3.01
N ILE A 104 -19.27 9.15 4.09
CA ILE A 104 -18.81 8.93 5.47
C ILE A 104 -18.71 7.43 5.78
N LEU A 105 -19.77 6.66 5.46
CA LEU A 105 -19.77 5.21 5.71
C LEU A 105 -18.67 4.49 4.94
N MET A 106 -18.39 4.91 3.71
CA MET A 106 -17.29 4.39 2.91
C MET A 106 -15.93 4.58 3.59
N LEU A 107 -15.74 5.65 4.37
CA LEU A 107 -14.45 5.91 5.02
C LEU A 107 -14.17 5.01 6.24
N VAL A 108 -15.18 4.36 6.80
CA VAL A 108 -15.04 3.51 8.01
C VAL A 108 -13.92 2.47 7.87
N PRO A 109 -13.82 1.68 6.79
CA PRO A 109 -12.75 0.70 6.65
C PRO A 109 -11.35 1.31 6.72
N TRP A 110 -11.16 2.46 6.09
CA TRP A 110 -9.87 3.14 6.06
C TRP A 110 -9.51 3.83 7.39
N ALA A 111 -10.51 4.35 8.09
CA ALA A 111 -10.31 4.97 9.40
C ALA A 111 -9.91 3.96 10.49
N MET A 112 -10.20 2.67 10.30
CA MET A 112 -9.84 1.63 11.25
C MET A 112 -8.34 1.31 11.22
N PRO A 113 -7.65 1.22 12.38
CA PRO A 113 -6.27 0.73 12.45
C PRO A 113 -6.13 -0.65 11.79
N PRO A 114 -5.01 -0.94 11.08
CA PRO A 114 -4.83 -2.22 10.38
C PRO A 114 -5.02 -3.47 11.24
N ILE A 115 -4.61 -3.42 12.51
CA ILE A 115 -4.80 -4.52 13.48
C ILE A 115 -6.29 -4.75 13.73
N ILE A 116 -7.08 -3.70 13.95
CA ILE A 116 -8.53 -3.82 14.16
C ILE A 116 -9.22 -4.38 12.92
N ARG A 117 -8.84 -3.90 11.72
CA ARG A 117 -9.32 -4.49 10.45
C ARG A 117 -9.03 -6.00 10.39
N GLY A 118 -7.83 -6.39 10.79
CA GLY A 118 -7.43 -7.80 10.86
C GLY A 118 -8.29 -8.61 11.81
N ILE A 119 -8.59 -8.10 13.01
CA ILE A 119 -9.45 -8.79 14.01
C ILE A 119 -10.87 -8.97 13.46
N VAL A 120 -11.45 -7.93 12.85
CA VAL A 120 -12.79 -7.99 12.24
C VAL A 120 -12.84 -9.05 11.14
N TRP A 121 -11.89 -9.03 10.21
CA TRP A 121 -11.84 -10.01 9.14
C TRP A 121 -11.54 -11.43 9.62
N ARG A 122 -10.70 -11.59 10.67
CA ARG A 122 -10.46 -12.89 11.29
C ARG A 122 -11.74 -13.48 11.85
N GLN A 123 -12.59 -12.67 12.49
CA GLN A 123 -13.90 -13.11 12.96
C GLN A 123 -14.86 -13.42 11.82
N LEU A 124 -14.86 -12.62 10.73
CA LEU A 124 -15.70 -12.89 9.56
C LEU A 124 -15.32 -14.18 8.83
N PHE A 125 -14.03 -14.54 8.84
CA PHE A 125 -13.47 -15.75 8.24
C PHE A 125 -13.38 -16.94 9.20
N ASP A 126 -13.90 -16.83 10.42
CA ASP A 126 -13.91 -17.94 11.38
C ASP A 126 -14.63 -19.17 10.79
N LEU A 127 -14.09 -20.36 11.07
CA LEU A 127 -14.60 -21.59 10.46
C LEU A 127 -16.05 -21.89 10.86
N ASP A 128 -16.34 -21.75 12.15
CA ASP A 128 -17.61 -22.21 12.75
C ASP A 128 -18.64 -21.09 12.86
N THR A 129 -18.20 -19.89 13.22
CA THR A 129 -19.06 -18.74 13.55
C THR A 129 -18.93 -17.59 12.56
N GLY A 130 -18.05 -17.72 11.55
CA GLY A 130 -17.76 -16.66 10.60
C GLY A 130 -18.92 -16.36 9.66
N ALA A 131 -19.30 -15.08 9.58
CA ALA A 131 -20.40 -14.63 8.74
C ALA A 131 -20.22 -14.96 7.25
N VAL A 132 -18.98 -15.05 6.77
CA VAL A 132 -18.70 -15.44 5.36
C VAL A 132 -19.13 -16.89 5.09
N ASN A 133 -18.77 -17.82 5.96
CA ASN A 133 -19.21 -19.21 5.83
C ASN A 133 -20.74 -19.34 5.96
N ILE A 134 -21.33 -18.70 6.96
CA ILE A 134 -22.78 -18.72 7.19
C ILE A 134 -23.53 -18.21 5.97
N LEU A 135 -23.09 -17.09 5.38
CA LEU A 135 -23.70 -16.52 4.18
C LEU A 135 -23.60 -17.46 2.98
N PHE A 136 -22.44 -17.99 2.67
CA PHE A 136 -22.24 -18.84 1.50
C PHE A 136 -22.93 -20.21 1.62
N LEU A 137 -23.00 -20.77 2.83
CA LEU A 137 -23.79 -21.98 3.11
C LEU A 137 -25.29 -21.71 2.94
N SER A 138 -25.79 -20.58 3.48
CA SER A 138 -27.22 -20.22 3.37
C SER A 138 -27.66 -19.94 1.94
N LEU A 139 -26.76 -19.45 1.09
CA LEU A 139 -27.01 -19.22 -0.34
C LEU A 139 -26.81 -20.47 -1.21
N GLY A 140 -26.40 -21.60 -0.61
CA GLY A 140 -26.11 -22.83 -1.35
C GLY A 140 -24.87 -22.75 -2.26
N VAL A 141 -23.98 -21.77 -2.03
CA VAL A 141 -22.71 -21.62 -2.77
C VAL A 141 -21.65 -22.60 -2.27
N LEU A 142 -21.72 -22.95 -0.98
CA LEU A 142 -20.85 -23.93 -0.35
C LEU A 142 -21.67 -25.07 0.24
N ASP A 143 -21.14 -26.30 0.16
CA ASP A 143 -21.72 -27.50 0.80
C ASP A 143 -21.20 -27.68 2.23
N LYS A 144 -20.02 -27.12 2.54
CA LYS A 144 -19.36 -27.22 3.85
C LYS A 144 -18.55 -25.94 4.14
N PRO A 145 -18.33 -25.61 5.42
CA PRO A 145 -17.54 -24.43 5.78
C PRO A 145 -16.09 -24.57 5.30
N ILE A 146 -15.50 -23.45 4.89
CA ILE A 146 -14.11 -23.34 4.44
C ILE A 146 -13.28 -22.71 5.56
N ASN A 147 -12.11 -23.31 5.82
CA ASN A 147 -11.10 -22.67 6.66
C ASN A 147 -10.28 -21.66 5.84
N TRP A 148 -10.81 -20.45 5.71
CA TRP A 148 -10.27 -19.40 4.84
C TRP A 148 -8.81 -19.05 5.12
N LEU A 149 -8.43 -18.97 6.39
CA LEU A 149 -7.12 -18.42 6.79
C LEU A 149 -6.02 -19.48 6.94
N SER A 150 -6.39 -20.75 7.12
CA SER A 150 -5.44 -21.86 7.30
C SER A 150 -5.36 -22.80 6.10
N SER A 151 -6.14 -22.55 5.04
CA SER A 151 -6.08 -23.32 3.81
C SER A 151 -4.97 -22.84 2.90
N PHE A 152 -4.25 -23.78 2.28
CA PHE A 152 -3.26 -23.47 1.25
C PHE A 152 -3.85 -22.82 0.00
N GLU A 153 -5.13 -23.07 -0.26
CA GLU A 153 -5.85 -22.56 -1.44
C GLU A 153 -6.45 -21.18 -1.19
N TYR A 154 -7.03 -20.96 0.00
CA TYR A 154 -7.87 -19.79 0.26
C TYR A 154 -7.18 -18.70 1.09
N ALA A 155 -6.05 -18.96 1.75
CA ALA A 155 -5.43 -17.99 2.63
C ALA A 155 -4.98 -16.70 1.92
N ILE A 156 -4.33 -16.81 0.74
CA ILE A 156 -3.92 -15.63 -0.03
C ILE A 156 -5.13 -14.83 -0.52
N PRO A 157 -6.14 -15.41 -1.21
CA PRO A 157 -7.35 -14.69 -1.60
C PRO A 157 -8.07 -14.01 -0.44
N ALA A 158 -8.24 -14.71 0.68
CA ALA A 158 -8.92 -14.17 1.87
C ALA A 158 -8.19 -12.92 2.41
N VAL A 159 -6.88 -13.01 2.57
CA VAL A 159 -6.06 -11.88 3.05
C VAL A 159 -6.09 -10.71 2.06
N ILE A 160 -6.02 -10.97 0.74
CA ILE A 160 -6.12 -9.95 -0.31
C ILE A 160 -7.47 -9.23 -0.27
N ILE A 161 -8.59 -9.96 -0.14
CA ILE A 161 -9.94 -9.36 -0.04
C ILE A 161 -10.01 -8.40 1.16
N ALA A 162 -9.50 -8.83 2.33
CA ALA A 162 -9.45 -7.98 3.52
C ALA A 162 -8.58 -6.73 3.29
N GLY A 163 -7.46 -6.87 2.59
CA GLY A 163 -6.59 -5.77 2.21
C GLY A 163 -7.27 -4.77 1.27
N ILE A 164 -7.87 -5.25 0.20
CA ILE A 164 -8.59 -4.41 -0.77
C ILE A 164 -9.69 -3.63 -0.06
N TRP A 165 -10.54 -4.29 0.73
CA TRP A 165 -11.64 -3.66 1.45
C TRP A 165 -11.17 -2.47 2.31
N GLY A 166 -10.03 -2.62 2.99
CA GLY A 166 -9.48 -1.56 3.84
C GLY A 166 -8.89 -0.38 3.08
N GLU A 167 -8.44 -0.59 1.84
CA GLU A 167 -7.71 0.43 1.06
C GLU A 167 -8.57 1.11 -0.03
N VAL A 168 -9.69 0.50 -0.43
CA VAL A 168 -10.64 1.05 -1.43
C VAL A 168 -11.10 2.47 -1.11
N PRO A 169 -11.48 2.81 0.15
CA PRO A 169 -11.98 4.15 0.47
C PRO A 169 -10.96 5.25 0.18
N LYS A 170 -9.70 4.98 0.50
CA LYS A 170 -8.61 5.92 0.24
C LYS A 170 -8.49 6.22 -1.26
N ALA A 171 -8.47 5.18 -2.10
CA ALA A 171 -8.44 5.34 -3.55
C ALA A 171 -9.67 6.12 -4.06
N ALA A 172 -10.86 5.81 -3.55
CA ALA A 172 -12.09 6.47 -3.94
C ALA A 172 -12.06 7.98 -3.63
N VAL A 173 -11.56 8.40 -2.47
CA VAL A 173 -11.46 9.84 -2.11
C VAL A 173 -10.54 10.59 -3.05
N PHE A 174 -9.35 10.06 -3.33
CA PHE A 174 -8.40 10.72 -4.25
C PHE A 174 -8.96 10.80 -5.66
N LEU A 175 -9.58 9.73 -6.15
CA LEU A 175 -10.17 9.70 -7.48
C LEU A 175 -11.41 10.60 -7.57
N LEU A 176 -12.24 10.68 -6.52
CA LEU A 176 -13.38 11.58 -6.46
C LEU A 176 -12.95 13.05 -6.53
N ALA A 177 -11.91 13.42 -5.78
CA ALA A 177 -11.34 14.77 -5.86
C ALA A 177 -10.83 15.08 -7.27
N GLY A 178 -10.22 14.11 -7.95
CA GLY A 178 -9.80 14.24 -9.33
C GLY A 178 -10.98 14.38 -10.30
N LEU A 179 -12.04 13.60 -10.14
CA LEU A 179 -13.25 13.69 -10.96
C LEU A 179 -13.91 15.07 -10.84
N GLN A 180 -13.97 15.62 -9.62
CA GLN A 180 -14.54 16.94 -9.36
C GLN A 180 -13.73 18.10 -9.95
N ALA A 181 -12.47 17.89 -10.29
CA ALA A 181 -11.62 18.87 -10.94
C ALA A 181 -11.81 18.92 -12.47
N ILE A 182 -12.49 17.94 -13.07
CA ILE A 182 -12.75 17.90 -14.53
C ILE A 182 -13.86 18.88 -14.87
N PRO A 183 -13.64 19.83 -15.81
CA PRO A 183 -14.68 20.78 -16.21
C PRO A 183 -15.89 20.08 -16.82
N ASN A 184 -17.10 20.42 -16.37
CA ASN A 184 -18.35 19.85 -16.88
C ASN A 184 -18.56 20.13 -18.37
N SER A 185 -18.04 21.23 -18.88
CA SER A 185 -18.11 21.59 -20.30
C SER A 185 -17.56 20.52 -21.24
N LEU A 186 -16.57 19.74 -20.80
CA LEU A 186 -16.04 18.63 -21.60
C LEU A 186 -17.08 17.52 -21.78
N TYR A 187 -17.83 17.21 -20.74
CA TYR A 187 -18.90 16.21 -20.80
C TYR A 187 -20.12 16.70 -21.58
N GLU A 188 -20.45 17.99 -21.43
CA GLU A 188 -21.54 18.61 -22.18
C GLU A 188 -21.27 18.62 -23.70
N ALA A 189 -20.06 19.00 -24.11
CA ALA A 189 -19.64 18.96 -25.52
C ALA A 189 -19.70 17.53 -26.09
N ALA A 190 -19.15 16.54 -25.33
CA ALA A 190 -19.18 15.14 -25.77
C ALA A 190 -20.60 14.59 -25.93
N ARG A 191 -21.54 14.99 -25.08
CA ARG A 191 -22.95 14.60 -25.21
C ARG A 191 -23.64 15.21 -26.43
N ILE A 192 -23.30 16.45 -26.77
CA ILE A 192 -23.76 17.08 -28.00
C ILE A 192 -23.27 16.29 -29.22
N ASP A 193 -22.01 15.78 -29.16
CA ASP A 193 -21.42 14.94 -30.21
C ASP A 193 -21.93 13.49 -30.19
N GLY A 194 -22.87 13.12 -29.28
CA GLY A 194 -23.47 11.79 -29.19
C GLY A 194 -22.59 10.77 -28.49
N ALA A 195 -21.66 11.17 -27.61
CA ALA A 195 -20.87 10.25 -26.85
C ALA A 195 -21.71 9.51 -25.80
N SER A 196 -21.53 8.17 -25.70
CA SER A 196 -22.09 7.37 -24.62
C SER A 196 -21.27 7.54 -23.34
N ALA A 197 -21.85 7.19 -22.17
CA ALA A 197 -21.15 7.23 -20.88
C ALA A 197 -19.83 6.44 -20.88
N PHE A 198 -19.76 5.34 -21.60
CA PHE A 198 -18.53 4.55 -21.75
C PHE A 198 -17.47 5.31 -22.58
N LYS A 199 -17.89 6.02 -23.63
CA LYS A 199 -16.98 6.88 -24.40
C LYS A 199 -16.50 8.06 -23.55
N GLU A 200 -17.37 8.70 -22.78
CA GLU A 200 -17.00 9.75 -21.81
C GLU A 200 -15.95 9.22 -20.81
N LEU A 201 -16.14 8.01 -20.27
CA LEU A 201 -15.19 7.39 -19.34
C LEU A 201 -13.80 7.22 -19.97
N ILE A 202 -13.72 6.63 -21.16
CA ILE A 202 -12.44 6.30 -21.81
C ILE A 202 -11.73 7.51 -22.38
N HIS A 203 -12.47 8.46 -23.01
CA HIS A 203 -11.86 9.54 -23.77
C HIS A 203 -11.76 10.87 -23.00
N ILE A 204 -12.52 11.03 -21.91
CA ILE A 204 -12.49 12.25 -21.09
C ILE A 204 -12.02 11.93 -19.67
N THR A 205 -12.72 11.04 -18.97
CA THR A 205 -12.51 10.81 -17.56
C THR A 205 -11.13 10.19 -17.26
N LEU A 206 -10.82 9.03 -17.86
CA LEU A 206 -9.55 8.33 -17.60
C LEU A 206 -8.33 9.15 -18.05
N PRO A 207 -8.31 9.78 -19.23
CA PRO A 207 -7.21 10.66 -19.62
C PRO A 207 -7.03 11.86 -18.69
N SER A 208 -8.11 12.48 -18.23
CA SER A 208 -8.07 13.61 -17.29
C SER A 208 -7.58 13.19 -15.90
N LEU A 209 -7.81 11.95 -15.49
CA LEU A 209 -7.35 11.39 -14.23
C LEU A 209 -5.92 10.82 -14.29
N LYS A 210 -5.26 10.80 -15.45
CA LYS A 210 -3.97 10.09 -15.66
C LYS A 210 -2.93 10.42 -14.58
N SER A 211 -2.71 11.71 -14.31
CA SER A 211 -1.70 12.13 -13.30
C SER A 211 -2.09 11.72 -11.88
N ILE A 212 -3.38 11.79 -11.54
CA ILE A 212 -3.89 11.37 -10.23
C ILE A 212 -3.82 9.84 -10.11
N LEU A 213 -4.18 9.10 -11.15
CA LEU A 213 -4.03 7.64 -11.20
C LEU A 213 -2.58 7.22 -11.03
N ALA A 214 -1.65 7.84 -11.75
CA ALA A 214 -0.24 7.55 -11.62
C ALA A 214 0.28 7.81 -10.19
N ALA A 215 -0.10 8.93 -9.59
CA ALA A 215 0.26 9.28 -8.22
C ALA A 215 -0.29 8.27 -7.21
N ILE A 216 -1.59 7.95 -7.27
CA ILE A 216 -2.21 7.05 -6.30
C ILE A 216 -1.74 5.60 -6.47
N VAL A 217 -1.49 5.13 -7.70
CA VAL A 217 -0.89 3.82 -7.95
C VAL A 217 0.48 3.72 -7.28
N SER A 218 1.35 4.73 -7.49
CA SER A 218 2.70 4.74 -6.92
C SER A 218 2.69 4.78 -5.40
N LEU A 219 1.88 5.66 -4.80
CA LEU A 219 1.75 5.76 -3.34
C LEU A 219 1.15 4.48 -2.75
N SER A 220 0.12 3.92 -3.39
CA SER A 220 -0.51 2.68 -2.93
C SER A 220 0.43 1.50 -3.03
N PHE A 221 1.24 1.43 -4.08
CA PHE A 221 2.28 0.41 -4.20
C PHE A 221 3.25 0.47 -3.02
N MET A 222 3.75 1.67 -2.68
CA MET A 222 4.66 1.86 -1.54
C MET A 222 4.01 1.43 -0.21
N TRP A 223 2.76 1.82 0.04
CA TRP A 223 2.05 1.46 1.27
C TRP A 223 1.75 -0.03 1.34
N ASN A 224 1.26 -0.63 0.26
CA ASN A 224 0.92 -2.05 0.22
C ASN A 224 2.16 -2.94 0.34
N PHE A 225 3.29 -2.55 -0.28
CA PHE A 225 4.54 -3.30 -0.17
C PHE A 225 5.10 -3.32 1.27
N ASN A 226 4.82 -2.27 2.07
CA ASN A 226 5.20 -2.18 3.48
C ASN A 226 4.10 -2.69 4.44
N THR A 227 3.11 -3.42 3.94
CA THR A 227 2.03 -3.94 4.79
C THR A 227 2.56 -4.97 5.78
N PHE A 228 2.10 -4.85 7.04
CA PHE A 228 2.41 -5.78 8.13
C PHE A 228 1.16 -6.15 8.93
N GLY A 229 0.54 -5.17 9.60
CA GLY A 229 -0.39 -5.39 10.70
C GLY A 229 -1.62 -6.25 10.38
N ILE A 230 -2.25 -6.07 9.22
CA ILE A 230 -3.43 -6.87 8.84
C ILE A 230 -3.04 -8.34 8.59
N VAL A 231 -1.93 -8.59 7.89
CA VAL A 231 -1.48 -9.95 7.57
C VAL A 231 -0.99 -10.67 8.81
N TRP A 232 -0.30 -9.96 9.71
CA TRP A 232 0.11 -10.50 11.01
C TRP A 232 -1.08 -10.99 11.82
N VAL A 233 -2.15 -10.21 11.92
CA VAL A 233 -3.35 -10.58 12.69
C VAL A 233 -4.12 -11.72 12.04
N LEU A 234 -4.25 -11.74 10.70
CA LEU A 234 -5.03 -12.75 10.00
C LEU A 234 -4.36 -14.12 10.02
N THR A 235 -3.10 -14.21 9.63
CA THR A 235 -2.45 -15.49 9.29
C THR A 235 -1.06 -15.66 9.88
N GLN A 236 -0.44 -14.59 10.41
CA GLN A 236 0.96 -14.61 10.83
C GLN A 236 1.90 -15.16 9.73
N GLY A 237 1.58 -14.88 8.46
CA GLY A 237 2.34 -15.38 7.32
C GLY A 237 2.01 -16.81 6.87
N GLY A 238 1.14 -17.53 7.61
CA GLY A 238 0.74 -18.93 7.30
C GLY A 238 -0.35 -19.06 6.21
N PRO A 239 -0.68 -20.31 5.85
CA PRO A 239 0.05 -21.54 6.12
C PRO A 239 1.35 -21.64 5.32
N GLY A 240 2.40 -22.24 5.87
CA GLY A 240 3.64 -22.54 5.15
C GLY A 240 4.35 -21.34 4.50
N GLY A 241 4.16 -20.12 5.01
CA GLY A 241 4.74 -18.89 4.44
C GLY A 241 3.99 -18.31 3.25
N LEU A 242 2.82 -18.86 2.88
CA LEU A 242 2.05 -18.41 1.69
C LEU A 242 1.56 -16.96 1.76
N THR A 243 1.36 -16.43 2.96
CA THR A 243 0.95 -15.03 3.16
C THR A 243 2.05 -14.19 3.81
N ARG A 244 3.28 -14.71 3.91
CA ARG A 244 4.40 -14.02 4.54
C ARG A 244 4.96 -12.93 3.63
N LEU A 245 4.63 -11.68 3.95
CA LEU A 245 5.14 -10.50 3.25
C LEU A 245 6.58 -10.19 3.68
N PRO A 246 7.38 -9.45 2.89
CA PRO A 246 8.77 -9.11 3.23
C PRO A 246 8.92 -8.40 4.58
N MET A 247 8.02 -7.46 4.90
CA MET A 247 8.02 -6.76 6.18
C MET A 247 7.76 -7.70 7.36
N LEU A 248 6.91 -8.71 7.14
CA LEU A 248 6.64 -9.75 8.13
C LEU A 248 7.85 -10.67 8.31
N ALA A 249 8.52 -11.05 7.21
CA ALA A 249 9.77 -11.83 7.28
C ALA A 249 10.85 -11.06 8.06
N ALA A 250 11.05 -9.77 7.79
CA ALA A 250 11.99 -8.93 8.52
C ALA A 250 11.65 -8.87 10.03
N TYR A 251 10.35 -8.76 10.36
CA TYR A 251 9.90 -8.78 11.75
C TYR A 251 10.20 -10.11 12.45
N GLU A 252 9.92 -11.24 11.81
CA GLU A 252 10.20 -12.57 12.36
C GLU A 252 11.70 -12.77 12.59
N GLU A 253 12.55 -12.39 11.63
CA GLU A 253 14.01 -12.48 11.76
C GLU A 253 14.53 -11.65 12.93
N ALA A 254 14.07 -10.39 13.07
CA ALA A 254 14.53 -9.52 14.14
C ALA A 254 14.03 -9.92 15.53
N PHE A 255 12.71 -10.18 15.66
CA PHE A 255 12.07 -10.28 16.98
C PHE A 255 11.74 -11.70 17.42
N ARG A 256 11.60 -12.63 16.47
CA ARG A 256 11.33 -14.04 16.80
C ARG A 256 12.62 -14.87 16.83
N TYR A 257 13.53 -14.62 15.88
CA TYR A 257 14.78 -15.37 15.75
C TYR A 257 16.00 -14.59 16.26
N GLY A 258 15.87 -13.29 16.50
CA GLY A 258 16.94 -12.46 17.07
C GLY A 258 17.99 -11.99 16.05
N TYR A 259 17.84 -12.29 14.74
CA TYR A 259 18.79 -11.92 13.69
C TYR A 259 18.55 -10.49 13.19
N VAL A 260 18.90 -9.50 14.00
CA VAL A 260 18.58 -8.08 13.73
C VAL A 260 19.35 -7.56 12.53
N GLY A 261 20.63 -7.95 12.35
CA GLY A 261 21.43 -7.57 11.18
C GLY A 261 20.83 -8.08 9.86
N TYR A 262 20.41 -9.34 9.82
CA TYR A 262 19.77 -9.93 8.66
C TYR A 262 18.41 -9.30 8.36
N ALA A 263 17.60 -9.08 9.38
CA ALA A 263 16.33 -8.38 9.25
C ALA A 263 16.50 -6.95 8.70
N ALA A 264 17.54 -6.25 9.15
CA ALA A 264 17.89 -4.93 8.64
C ALA A 264 18.31 -4.98 7.17
N ALA A 265 19.02 -6.02 6.73
CA ALA A 265 19.36 -6.24 5.33
C ALA A 265 18.11 -6.44 4.46
N ILE A 266 17.10 -7.19 4.93
CA ILE A 266 15.79 -7.30 4.26
C ILE A 266 15.16 -5.90 4.10
N GLY A 267 15.12 -5.11 5.20
CA GLY A 267 14.61 -3.75 5.19
C GLY A 267 15.33 -2.83 4.21
N ASN A 268 16.66 -2.91 4.14
CA ASN A 268 17.49 -2.13 3.21
C ASN A 268 17.15 -2.46 1.75
N VAL A 269 17.00 -3.74 1.42
CA VAL A 269 16.58 -4.17 0.07
C VAL A 269 15.20 -3.63 -0.27
N MET A 270 14.25 -3.66 0.67
CA MET A 270 12.92 -3.05 0.48
C MET A 270 13.01 -1.54 0.21
N VAL A 271 13.83 -0.81 0.98
CA VAL A 271 14.05 0.63 0.78
C VAL A 271 14.63 0.91 -0.61
N VAL A 272 15.62 0.13 -1.06
CA VAL A 272 16.21 0.30 -2.40
C VAL A 272 15.14 0.09 -3.49
N ILE A 273 14.33 -0.96 -3.39
CA ILE A 273 13.28 -1.27 -4.37
C ILE A 273 12.25 -0.14 -4.44
N ILE A 274 11.75 0.31 -3.28
CA ILE A 274 10.78 1.41 -3.22
C ILE A 274 11.38 2.70 -3.78
N SER A 275 12.64 2.99 -3.45
CA SER A 275 13.34 4.18 -3.95
C SER A 275 13.50 4.16 -5.47
N LEU A 276 13.84 3.00 -6.06
CA LEU A 276 13.93 2.84 -7.51
C LEU A 276 12.58 3.03 -8.20
N LEU A 277 11.51 2.48 -7.63
CA LEU A 277 10.16 2.65 -8.14
C LEU A 277 9.72 4.12 -8.08
N LEU A 278 9.94 4.79 -6.94
CA LEU A 278 9.62 6.20 -6.78
C LEU A 278 10.42 7.08 -7.75
N PHE A 279 11.72 6.81 -7.90
CA PHE A 279 12.57 7.54 -8.83
C PHE A 279 12.10 7.37 -10.28
N THR A 280 11.72 6.16 -10.67
CA THR A 280 11.19 5.87 -12.01
C THR A 280 9.88 6.62 -12.23
N TYR A 281 8.97 6.60 -11.26
CA TYR A 281 7.72 7.36 -11.31
C TYR A 281 7.98 8.85 -11.48
N LEU A 282 8.83 9.44 -10.63
CA LEU A 282 9.13 10.87 -10.68
C LEU A 282 9.78 11.27 -12.02
N ARG A 283 10.64 10.44 -12.58
CA ARG A 283 11.22 10.71 -13.91
C ARG A 283 10.17 10.73 -15.02
N ILE A 284 9.22 9.80 -15.01
CA ILE A 284 8.13 9.74 -16.00
C ILE A 284 7.25 10.96 -15.85
N GLU A 285 6.81 11.29 -14.64
CA GLU A 285 5.95 12.43 -14.34
C GLU A 285 6.60 13.77 -14.74
N LEU A 286 7.87 13.96 -14.39
CA LEU A 286 8.63 15.16 -14.75
C LEU A 286 8.80 15.29 -16.28
N LYS A 287 9.06 14.19 -16.98
CA LYS A 287 9.18 14.19 -18.43
C LYS A 287 7.86 14.59 -19.11
N GLU A 288 6.72 14.10 -18.62
CA GLU A 288 5.40 14.49 -19.14
C GLU A 288 5.07 15.97 -18.89
N ARG A 289 5.44 16.50 -17.71
CA ARG A 289 5.21 17.93 -17.38
C ARG A 289 6.13 18.88 -18.13
N LEU A 290 7.35 18.45 -18.45
CA LEU A 290 8.35 19.26 -19.16
C LEU A 290 8.28 19.08 -20.68
N ALA A 291 7.54 18.09 -21.19
CA ALA A 291 7.26 17.99 -22.61
C ALA A 291 6.41 19.21 -23.01
N PRO A 292 6.89 20.10 -23.92
CA PRO A 292 6.06 21.19 -24.41
C PRO A 292 4.79 20.59 -24.97
N ALA A 293 3.63 21.20 -24.68
CA ALA A 293 2.37 20.86 -25.29
C ALA A 293 2.59 20.94 -26.81
N ALA A 294 2.90 19.78 -27.40
CA ALA A 294 2.88 19.65 -28.85
C ALA A 294 1.40 19.77 -29.25
N GLN A 295 1.10 20.88 -29.85
CA GLN A 295 -0.16 21.41 -30.31
C GLN A 295 -1.05 20.40 -30.99
#